data_521ec8a092a8c90815095ebe508ac237
#
_entry.id   521ec8a092a8c90815095ebe508ac237
#
_cell.length_a   1.000
_cell.length_b   1.000
_cell.length_c   1.000
_cell.angle_alpha   90.00
_cell.angle_beta   90.00
_cell.angle_gamma   90.00
#
_symmetry.space_group_name_H-M   'P 1'
#
loop_
_entity.id
_entity.type
_entity.pdbx_description
1 polymer ?
#
loop_
_entity_poly.entity_id
_entity_poly.type
_entity_poly.pdbx_seq_one_letter_code
_entity_poly.pdbx_strand_id
1 'polypeptide(L)'
;MVELSVIVAQTQVDVFSDALEALDALSVSVEDADAHTEAERPLFGEPNMPPPDHAWARSTVTALFPDMGSAQDAARVLQAQDFFAGAHDLELKTLPEQDWVRLTQSQFAPVEITPNFWIVPSWHEPPAQAKQVLRLDPGLAFGTGTHPTTRMCLRWIAGRDLSGQRVLDYGCGSGILAMAAAQRGASPVDAVDIDPDAVKATLDNAQTNGVRLNAGLPDLARGSYQVVLANILATPLKVLAPLLCSHVQANGRLVLAGILSRQAEELQAAYAAHLRIDVLDEEDGWVLMGAQR
;
A
#
# COMPACT_ATOMS: atom_id res chain seq x y z
N MET A 1 -26.68 10.02 2.92
CA MET A 1 -26.32 9.40 4.21
C MET A 1 -26.23 10.46 5.30
N VAL A 2 -26.46 10.07 6.56
CA VAL A 2 -26.36 10.96 7.73
C VAL A 2 -25.40 10.35 8.74
N GLU A 3 -24.52 11.17 9.23
CA GLU A 3 -23.60 10.88 10.32
C GLU A 3 -24.22 11.30 11.64
N LEU A 4 -24.23 10.40 12.60
CA LEU A 4 -24.54 10.66 14.00
C LEU A 4 -23.24 10.53 14.77
N SER A 5 -22.82 11.58 15.45
CA SER A 5 -21.63 11.57 16.31
C SER A 5 -21.99 11.92 17.75
N VAL A 6 -21.30 11.30 18.71
CA VAL A 6 -21.46 11.56 20.13
C VAL A 6 -20.13 11.36 20.86
N ILE A 7 -19.80 12.27 21.79
CA ILE A 7 -18.62 12.15 22.63
C ILE A 7 -18.97 11.43 23.93
N VAL A 8 -18.21 10.37 24.23
CA VAL A 8 -18.44 9.51 25.39
C VAL A 8 -17.14 9.25 26.16
N ALA A 9 -17.26 8.89 27.44
CA ALA A 9 -16.15 8.41 28.23
C ALA A 9 -15.72 7.00 27.75
N GLN A 10 -14.46 6.63 27.97
CA GLN A 10 -13.91 5.31 27.63
C GLN A 10 -14.82 4.14 28.05
N THR A 11 -15.36 4.20 29.27
CA THR A 11 -16.20 3.12 29.85
C THR A 11 -17.56 2.96 29.16
N GLN A 12 -17.94 3.88 28.28
CA GLN A 12 -19.22 3.90 27.57
C GLN A 12 -19.09 3.54 26.09
N VAL A 13 -17.87 3.47 25.55
CA VAL A 13 -17.65 3.27 24.10
C VAL A 13 -18.33 2.00 23.60
N ASP A 14 -18.13 0.86 24.28
CA ASP A 14 -18.69 -0.41 23.84
C ASP A 14 -20.22 -0.39 23.85
N VAL A 15 -20.83 0.12 24.93
CA VAL A 15 -22.30 0.16 25.03
C VAL A 15 -22.95 1.11 24.01
N PHE A 16 -22.27 2.21 23.66
CA PHE A 16 -22.74 3.10 22.58
C PHE A 16 -22.57 2.48 21.21
N SER A 17 -21.44 1.80 20.97
CA SER A 17 -21.21 1.09 19.72
C SER A 17 -22.22 -0.01 19.48
N ASP A 18 -22.42 -0.89 20.48
CA ASP A 18 -23.41 -1.97 20.42
C ASP A 18 -24.85 -1.43 20.22
N ALA A 19 -25.20 -0.35 20.90
CA ALA A 19 -26.53 0.27 20.77
C ALA A 19 -26.74 0.86 19.37
N LEU A 20 -25.73 1.51 18.78
CA LEU A 20 -25.82 2.07 17.44
C LEU A 20 -25.90 0.97 16.37
N GLU A 21 -25.16 -0.13 16.53
CA GLU A 21 -25.27 -1.30 15.66
C GLU A 21 -26.67 -1.94 15.76
N ALA A 22 -27.21 -2.06 16.97
CA ALA A 22 -28.56 -2.58 17.20
C ALA A 22 -29.69 -1.67 16.63
N LEU A 23 -29.39 -0.41 16.35
CA LEU A 23 -30.27 0.57 15.72
C LEU A 23 -30.05 0.66 14.18
N ASP A 24 -29.50 -0.39 13.58
CA ASP A 24 -29.27 -0.54 12.14
C ASP A 24 -28.34 0.52 11.55
N ALA A 25 -27.31 0.96 12.31
CA ALA A 25 -26.25 1.78 11.75
C ALA A 25 -25.49 0.99 10.64
N LEU A 26 -25.20 1.65 9.52
CA LEU A 26 -24.45 1.07 8.39
C LEU A 26 -22.96 0.81 8.75
N SER A 27 -22.44 1.64 9.64
CA SER A 27 -21.10 1.47 10.22
C SER A 27 -21.02 2.25 11.53
N VAL A 28 -20.17 1.77 12.44
CA VAL A 28 -19.79 2.48 13.67
C VAL A 28 -18.27 2.61 13.71
N SER A 29 -17.76 3.80 14.02
CA SER A 29 -16.33 4.07 14.19
C SER A 29 -16.09 4.82 15.50
N VAL A 30 -14.89 4.65 16.07
CA VAL A 30 -14.48 5.27 17.32
C VAL A 30 -13.16 6.00 17.08
N GLU A 31 -13.12 7.27 17.45
CA GLU A 31 -11.95 8.14 17.27
C GLU A 31 -11.62 8.87 18.58
N ASP A 32 -10.39 9.37 18.69
CA ASP A 32 -10.01 10.24 19.82
C ASP A 32 -10.79 11.56 19.74
N ALA A 33 -11.60 11.85 20.77
CA ALA A 33 -12.32 13.12 20.88
C ALA A 33 -11.36 14.31 21.07
N ASP A 34 -10.15 14.05 21.52
CA ASP A 34 -9.10 15.05 21.77
C ASP A 34 -8.07 15.13 20.63
N ALA A 35 -8.31 14.43 19.48
CA ALA A 35 -7.45 14.50 18.30
C ALA A 35 -7.18 15.95 17.87
N HIS A 36 -5.95 16.25 17.48
CA HIS A 36 -5.48 17.58 17.12
C HIS A 36 -5.46 18.64 18.26
N THR A 37 -5.57 18.20 19.50
CA THR A 37 -5.37 19.03 20.71
C THR A 37 -4.13 18.66 21.46
N GLU A 38 -3.73 19.48 22.46
CA GLU A 38 -2.61 19.15 23.37
C GLU A 38 -2.85 17.88 24.22
N ALA A 39 -4.08 17.40 24.28
CA ALA A 39 -4.51 16.22 25.01
C ALA A 39 -4.54 14.93 24.15
N GLU A 40 -4.25 15.02 22.85
CA GLU A 40 -4.19 13.89 21.94
C GLU A 40 -3.25 12.78 22.45
N ARG A 41 -3.72 11.55 22.45
CA ARG A 41 -2.94 10.37 22.85
C ARG A 41 -2.96 9.31 21.76
N PRO A 42 -1.79 8.96 21.17
CA PRO A 42 -1.74 7.90 20.16
C PRO A 42 -2.05 6.54 20.82
N LEU A 43 -2.94 5.75 20.20
CA LEU A 43 -3.22 4.35 20.61
C LEU A 43 -2.10 3.39 20.24
N PHE A 44 -1.29 3.73 19.26
CA PHE A 44 -0.17 2.91 18.79
C PHE A 44 1.14 3.57 19.18
N GLY A 45 1.92 2.88 20.04
CA GLY A 45 3.26 3.34 20.39
C GLY A 45 4.25 3.18 19.24
N GLU A 46 5.16 4.13 19.11
CA GLU A 46 6.33 3.93 18.26
C GLU A 46 7.20 2.77 18.77
N PRO A 47 7.94 2.07 17.89
CA PRO A 47 8.85 1.02 18.31
C PRO A 47 9.84 1.56 19.37
N ASN A 48 9.87 0.94 20.56
CA ASN A 48 10.65 1.29 21.75
C ASN A 48 10.02 2.33 22.70
N MET A 49 8.77 2.71 22.54
CA MET A 49 8.00 3.38 23.58
C MET A 49 7.24 2.37 24.46
N PRO A 50 7.00 2.68 25.76
CA PRO A 50 6.10 1.86 26.58
C PRO A 50 4.73 1.80 25.89
N PRO A 51 4.02 0.65 25.97
CA PRO A 51 2.70 0.54 25.37
C PRO A 51 1.82 1.66 25.94
N PRO A 52 1.10 2.41 25.07
CA PRO A 52 0.18 3.44 25.53
C PRO A 52 -0.94 2.82 26.38
N ASP A 53 -1.51 3.61 27.27
CA ASP A 53 -2.75 3.24 27.98
C ASP A 53 -3.81 2.84 26.96
N HIS A 54 -4.45 1.71 27.18
CA HIS A 54 -5.20 0.93 26.19
C HIS A 54 -6.49 1.58 25.66
N ALA A 55 -6.78 2.85 25.93
CA ALA A 55 -7.90 3.57 25.34
C ALA A 55 -7.86 5.08 25.60
N TRP A 56 -8.57 5.84 24.78
CA TRP A 56 -8.73 7.27 24.96
C TRP A 56 -9.65 7.57 26.14
N ALA A 57 -9.35 8.60 26.92
CA ALA A 57 -10.18 9.02 28.06
C ALA A 57 -11.58 9.46 27.62
N ARG A 58 -11.66 10.09 26.44
CA ARG A 58 -12.90 10.46 25.74
C ARG A 58 -12.79 10.03 24.29
N SER A 59 -13.88 9.50 23.78
CA SER A 59 -13.94 9.04 22.37
C SER A 59 -15.15 9.67 21.68
N THR A 60 -15.00 10.02 20.42
CA THR A 60 -16.10 10.29 19.51
C THR A 60 -16.54 8.98 18.90
N VAL A 61 -17.78 8.56 19.20
CA VAL A 61 -18.42 7.44 18.53
C VAL A 61 -19.26 8.00 17.41
N THR A 62 -18.97 7.56 16.19
CA THR A 62 -19.61 8.02 14.95
C THR A 62 -20.31 6.86 14.28
N ALA A 63 -21.59 7.03 13.92
CA ALA A 63 -22.38 6.05 13.21
C ALA A 63 -22.96 6.64 11.92
N LEU A 64 -23.03 5.84 10.86
CA LEU A 64 -23.65 6.21 9.60
C LEU A 64 -25.03 5.60 9.46
N PHE A 65 -25.99 6.41 9.01
CA PHE A 65 -27.34 6.01 8.72
C PHE A 65 -27.73 6.32 7.27
N PRO A 66 -28.68 5.55 6.68
CA PRO A 66 -29.06 5.75 5.29
C PRO A 66 -29.72 7.12 5.04
N ASP A 67 -30.48 7.63 6.01
CA ASP A 67 -31.24 8.88 5.90
C ASP A 67 -31.40 9.59 7.25
N MET A 68 -31.94 10.82 7.22
CA MET A 68 -32.10 11.67 8.38
C MET A 68 -33.17 11.10 9.37
N GLY A 69 -34.17 10.41 8.87
CA GLY A 69 -35.21 9.81 9.71
C GLY A 69 -34.62 8.73 10.62
N SER A 70 -33.90 7.77 10.04
CA SER A 70 -33.24 6.70 10.78
C SER A 70 -32.24 7.24 11.81
N ALA A 71 -31.45 8.26 11.43
CA ALA A 71 -30.50 8.89 12.36
C ALA A 71 -31.15 9.61 13.51
N GLN A 72 -32.28 10.30 13.26
CA GLN A 72 -33.07 10.98 14.31
C GLN A 72 -33.75 10.00 15.25
N ASP A 73 -34.25 8.87 14.73
CA ASP A 73 -34.84 7.81 15.54
C ASP A 73 -33.78 7.17 16.44
N ALA A 74 -32.61 6.87 15.91
CA ALA A 74 -31.49 6.37 16.69
C ALA A 74 -31.05 7.35 17.78
N ALA A 75 -30.92 8.64 17.46
CA ALA A 75 -30.61 9.68 18.45
C ALA A 75 -31.62 9.75 19.58
N ARG A 76 -32.92 9.67 19.27
CA ARG A 76 -34.00 9.68 20.29
C ARG A 76 -33.94 8.44 21.19
N VAL A 77 -33.70 7.27 20.62
CA VAL A 77 -33.57 6.03 21.39
C VAL A 77 -32.37 6.08 22.31
N LEU A 78 -31.22 6.53 21.83
CA LEU A 78 -30.00 6.67 22.64
C LEU A 78 -30.20 7.64 23.79
N GLN A 79 -30.78 8.83 23.53
CA GLN A 79 -31.04 9.85 24.56
C GLN A 79 -32.02 9.38 25.66
N ALA A 80 -32.86 8.40 25.38
CA ALA A 80 -33.78 7.82 26.34
C ALA A 80 -33.12 6.74 27.23
N GLN A 81 -31.88 6.33 26.96
CA GLN A 81 -31.22 5.30 27.76
C GLN A 81 -30.49 5.89 28.97
N ASP A 82 -30.46 5.13 30.07
CA ASP A 82 -29.76 5.54 31.29
C ASP A 82 -28.27 5.74 31.07
N PHE A 83 -27.63 4.96 30.17
CA PHE A 83 -26.20 5.07 29.85
C PHE A 83 -25.86 6.33 29.04
N PHE A 84 -26.87 7.06 28.53
CA PHE A 84 -26.62 8.35 27.86
C PHE A 84 -26.18 9.45 28.84
N ALA A 85 -26.37 9.24 30.15
CA ALA A 85 -25.90 10.17 31.16
C ALA A 85 -24.34 10.29 31.11
N GLY A 86 -23.86 11.50 30.79
CA GLY A 86 -22.42 11.78 30.62
C GLY A 86 -21.93 11.80 29.17
N ALA A 87 -22.78 11.43 28.20
CA ALA A 87 -22.49 11.66 26.80
C ALA A 87 -22.71 13.14 26.43
N HIS A 88 -21.89 13.67 25.52
CA HIS A 88 -21.91 15.07 25.12
C HIS A 88 -21.91 15.20 23.60
N ASP A 89 -22.33 16.38 23.11
CA ASP A 89 -22.19 16.80 21.72
C ASP A 89 -22.73 15.77 20.70
N LEU A 90 -23.97 15.28 20.98
CA LEU A 90 -24.68 14.47 19.98
C LEU A 90 -25.06 15.35 18.79
N GLU A 91 -24.45 15.09 17.66
CA GLU A 91 -24.64 15.83 16.41
C GLU A 91 -25.18 14.92 15.31
N LEU A 92 -26.03 15.51 14.45
CA LEU A 92 -26.48 14.88 13.20
C LEU A 92 -26.02 15.75 12.04
N LYS A 93 -25.23 15.15 11.14
CA LYS A 93 -24.67 15.84 9.98
C LYS A 93 -25.07 15.12 8.71
N THR A 94 -25.78 15.81 7.83
CA THR A 94 -26.01 15.28 6.48
C THR A 94 -24.70 15.28 5.72
N LEU A 95 -24.25 14.08 5.35
CA LEU A 95 -23.12 13.94 4.45
C LEU A 95 -23.62 14.21 3.03
N PRO A 96 -23.05 15.18 2.31
CA PRO A 96 -23.39 15.36 0.90
C PRO A 96 -23.13 14.04 0.16
N GLU A 97 -23.93 13.74 -0.86
CA GLU A 97 -23.59 12.70 -1.82
C GLU A 97 -22.29 13.12 -2.50
N GLN A 98 -21.18 12.80 -1.85
CA GLN A 98 -19.88 12.94 -2.48
C GLN A 98 -19.69 11.75 -3.39
N ASP A 99 -19.34 12.02 -4.62
CA ASP A 99 -18.79 11.03 -5.52
C ASP A 99 -17.41 10.63 -4.99
N TRP A 100 -17.42 9.71 -4.03
CA TRP A 100 -16.19 9.19 -3.39
C TRP A 100 -15.21 8.65 -4.42
N VAL A 101 -15.73 8.12 -5.52
CA VAL A 101 -14.92 7.66 -6.64
C VAL A 101 -14.14 8.83 -7.22
N ARG A 102 -14.82 9.92 -7.53
CA ARG A 102 -14.19 11.12 -8.09
C ARG A 102 -13.26 11.83 -7.10
N LEU A 103 -13.62 11.85 -5.81
CA LEU A 103 -12.77 12.43 -4.77
C LEU A 103 -11.47 11.61 -4.60
N THR A 104 -11.59 10.29 -4.52
CA THR A 104 -10.45 9.38 -4.47
C THR A 104 -9.59 9.50 -5.73
N GLN A 105 -10.23 9.52 -6.91
CA GLN A 105 -9.52 9.70 -8.17
C GLN A 105 -8.74 11.02 -8.24
N SER A 106 -9.28 12.11 -7.67
CA SER A 106 -8.58 13.41 -7.67
C SER A 106 -7.31 13.44 -6.83
N GLN A 107 -7.15 12.52 -5.88
CA GLN A 107 -5.96 12.41 -5.03
C GLN A 107 -4.77 11.72 -5.71
N PHE A 108 -5.03 11.00 -6.82
CA PHE A 108 -4.00 10.25 -7.53
C PHE A 108 -3.68 10.90 -8.88
N ALA A 109 -2.68 11.76 -8.88
CA ALA A 109 -2.14 12.36 -10.10
C ALA A 109 -1.18 11.41 -10.83
N PRO A 110 -0.91 11.64 -12.13
CA PRO A 110 0.15 10.95 -12.85
C PRO A 110 1.51 11.11 -12.15
N VAL A 111 2.27 10.02 -12.05
CA VAL A 111 3.58 9.99 -11.37
C VAL A 111 4.69 9.96 -12.40
N GLU A 112 5.58 10.95 -12.35
CA GLU A 112 6.78 10.98 -13.16
C GLU A 112 7.85 10.04 -12.59
N ILE A 113 8.30 9.08 -13.36
CA ILE A 113 9.44 8.22 -13.02
C ILE A 113 10.71 8.77 -13.67
N THR A 114 10.62 9.13 -14.95
CA THR A 114 11.60 9.90 -15.69
C THR A 114 10.84 10.84 -16.64
N PRO A 115 11.47 11.86 -17.24
CA PRO A 115 10.80 12.78 -18.18
C PRO A 115 10.02 12.07 -19.29
N ASN A 116 10.42 10.85 -19.65
CA ASN A 116 9.80 10.08 -20.72
C ASN A 116 8.93 8.91 -20.22
N PHE A 117 8.98 8.55 -18.93
CA PHE A 117 8.27 7.41 -18.37
C PHE A 117 7.38 7.82 -17.22
N TRP A 118 6.08 7.53 -17.34
CA TRP A 118 5.04 7.94 -16.39
C TRP A 118 4.14 6.78 -16.01
N ILE A 119 3.69 6.79 -14.75
CA ILE A 119 2.56 5.98 -14.29
C ILE A 119 1.34 6.88 -14.31
N VAL A 120 0.28 6.43 -14.98
CA VAL A 120 -0.90 7.25 -15.23
C VAL A 120 -2.15 6.45 -14.87
N PRO A 121 -2.95 6.89 -13.88
CA PRO A 121 -4.25 6.31 -13.62
C PRO A 121 -5.16 6.34 -14.84
N SER A 122 -6.13 5.41 -14.93
CA SER A 122 -7.00 5.26 -16.10
C SER A 122 -7.83 6.51 -16.42
N TRP A 123 -8.15 7.30 -15.40
CA TRP A 123 -8.93 8.55 -15.51
C TRP A 123 -8.12 9.80 -15.85
N HIS A 124 -6.82 9.68 -16.06
CA HIS A 124 -5.96 10.78 -16.48
C HIS A 124 -5.43 10.57 -17.90
N GLU A 125 -5.28 11.67 -18.64
CA GLU A 125 -4.53 11.66 -19.89
C GLU A 125 -3.02 11.68 -19.60
N PRO A 126 -2.22 10.93 -20.37
CA PRO A 126 -0.78 10.97 -20.24
C PRO A 126 -0.24 12.37 -20.55
N PRO A 127 0.78 12.84 -19.83
CA PRO A 127 1.48 14.07 -20.19
C PRO A 127 2.07 13.99 -21.62
N ALA A 128 2.06 15.10 -22.35
CA ALA A 128 2.47 15.15 -23.75
C ALA A 128 3.92 14.67 -24.00
N GLN A 129 4.79 14.81 -23.00
CA GLN A 129 6.18 14.36 -23.06
C GLN A 129 6.36 12.86 -22.77
N ALA A 130 5.34 12.17 -22.26
CA ALA A 130 5.41 10.76 -21.90
C ALA A 130 5.56 9.89 -23.17
N LYS A 131 6.70 9.20 -23.30
CA LYS A 131 6.96 8.24 -24.38
C LYS A 131 6.64 6.80 -23.94
N GLN A 132 6.75 6.54 -22.65
CA GLN A 132 6.40 5.28 -22.01
C GLN A 132 5.38 5.56 -20.91
N VAL A 133 4.28 4.83 -20.92
CA VAL A 133 3.19 4.96 -19.95
C VAL A 133 2.85 3.58 -19.41
N LEU A 134 2.76 3.48 -18.10
CA LEU A 134 2.09 2.38 -17.42
C LEU A 134 0.75 2.89 -16.88
N ARG A 135 -0.33 2.27 -17.33
CA ARG A 135 -1.67 2.48 -16.79
C ARG A 135 -1.83 1.67 -15.50
N LEU A 136 -1.99 2.36 -14.38
CA LEU A 136 -2.16 1.70 -13.11
C LEU A 136 -3.08 2.52 -12.21
N ASP A 137 -4.19 1.92 -11.83
CA ASP A 137 -5.13 2.49 -10.88
C ASP A 137 -4.72 2.09 -9.44
N PRO A 138 -4.80 3.00 -8.48
CA PRO A 138 -4.68 2.64 -7.07
C PRO A 138 -5.72 1.57 -6.71
N GLY A 139 -5.25 0.48 -6.14
CA GLY A 139 -6.07 -0.66 -5.77
C GLY A 139 -5.61 -1.29 -4.46
N LEU A 140 -6.17 -2.46 -4.12
CA LEU A 140 -5.83 -3.21 -2.92
C LEU A 140 -4.40 -3.80 -2.99
N ALA A 141 -3.85 -4.04 -4.19
CA ALA A 141 -2.49 -4.54 -4.34
C ALA A 141 -1.47 -3.42 -4.14
N PHE A 142 -0.40 -3.72 -3.40
CA PHE A 142 0.72 -2.81 -3.14
C PHE A 142 1.46 -2.46 -4.45
N GLY A 143 2.01 -1.24 -4.53
CA GLY A 143 2.84 -0.81 -5.67
C GLY A 143 2.11 0.13 -6.63
N THR A 144 1.60 1.28 -6.14
CA THR A 144 0.97 2.33 -6.96
C THR A 144 1.96 3.21 -7.72
N GLY A 145 3.26 3.01 -7.50
CA GLY A 145 4.32 3.82 -8.13
C GLY A 145 4.69 5.10 -7.39
N THR A 146 3.94 5.51 -6.38
CA THR A 146 4.22 6.75 -5.61
C THR A 146 5.31 6.55 -4.55
N HIS A 147 5.50 5.32 -4.06
CA HIS A 147 6.47 5.04 -3.01
C HIS A 147 7.92 5.16 -3.54
N PRO A 148 8.88 5.73 -2.77
CA PRO A 148 10.28 5.89 -3.17
C PRO A 148 10.92 4.59 -3.69
N THR A 149 10.68 3.46 -3.02
CA THR A 149 11.24 2.15 -3.41
C THR A 149 10.78 1.72 -4.79
N THR A 150 9.52 1.94 -5.14
CA THR A 150 8.98 1.62 -6.47
C THR A 150 9.56 2.57 -7.52
N ARG A 151 9.64 3.89 -7.22
CA ARG A 151 10.24 4.87 -8.12
C ARG A 151 11.70 4.54 -8.45
N MET A 152 12.51 4.20 -7.44
CA MET A 152 13.91 3.81 -7.63
C MET A 152 14.04 2.57 -8.53
N CYS A 153 13.24 1.51 -8.29
CA CYS A 153 13.22 0.32 -9.16
C CYS A 153 12.84 0.68 -10.60
N LEU A 154 11.80 1.49 -10.79
CA LEU A 154 11.35 1.89 -12.12
C LEU A 154 12.37 2.76 -12.86
N ARG A 155 13.05 3.69 -12.17
CA ARG A 155 14.18 4.44 -12.75
C ARG A 155 15.32 3.50 -13.15
N TRP A 156 15.62 2.52 -12.30
CA TRP A 156 16.63 1.51 -12.60
C TRP A 156 16.30 0.72 -13.88
N ILE A 157 15.03 0.28 -14.04
CA ILE A 157 14.52 -0.41 -15.21
C ILE A 157 14.55 0.50 -16.45
N ALA A 158 14.04 1.74 -16.32
CA ALA A 158 13.95 2.71 -17.42
C ALA A 158 15.31 3.05 -18.04
N GLY A 159 16.37 3.06 -17.24
CA GLY A 159 17.74 3.33 -17.69
C GLY A 159 18.42 2.16 -18.43
N ARG A 160 17.70 1.05 -18.73
CA ARG A 160 18.29 -0.18 -19.29
C ARG A 160 17.53 -0.69 -20.50
N ASP A 161 18.26 -1.29 -21.42
CA ASP A 161 17.69 -2.16 -22.44
C ASP A 161 17.62 -3.58 -21.86
N LEU A 162 16.42 -4.13 -21.76
CA LEU A 162 16.15 -5.48 -21.27
C LEU A 162 15.74 -6.42 -22.40
N SER A 163 15.95 -6.04 -23.65
CA SER A 163 15.52 -6.80 -24.83
C SER A 163 16.00 -8.25 -24.78
N GLY A 164 15.04 -9.19 -24.81
CA GLY A 164 15.29 -10.62 -24.78
C GLY A 164 15.83 -11.17 -23.44
N GLN A 165 15.93 -10.34 -22.40
CA GLN A 165 16.38 -10.79 -21.09
C GLN A 165 15.20 -11.43 -20.33
N ARG A 166 15.48 -12.56 -19.70
CA ARG A 166 14.56 -13.20 -18.77
C ARG A 166 14.58 -12.48 -17.42
N VAL A 167 13.42 -11.98 -16.98
CA VAL A 167 13.27 -11.20 -15.75
C VAL A 167 12.36 -11.92 -14.77
N LEU A 168 12.71 -11.91 -13.49
CA LEU A 168 11.89 -12.34 -12.37
C LEU A 168 11.53 -11.11 -11.52
N ASP A 169 10.25 -10.93 -11.22
CA ASP A 169 9.74 -9.99 -10.21
C ASP A 169 9.20 -10.80 -9.04
N TYR A 170 9.91 -10.80 -7.91
CA TYR A 170 9.60 -11.60 -6.74
C TYR A 170 8.94 -10.76 -5.66
N GLY A 171 7.67 -11.03 -5.35
CA GLY A 171 6.79 -10.15 -4.56
C GLY A 171 6.23 -9.05 -5.47
N CYS A 172 5.56 -9.46 -6.55
CA CYS A 172 5.21 -8.57 -7.65
C CYS A 172 4.08 -7.57 -7.32
N GLY A 173 3.23 -7.87 -6.33
CA GLY A 173 2.12 -7.00 -5.93
C GLY A 173 1.21 -6.64 -7.11
N SER A 174 1.20 -5.37 -7.50
CA SER A 174 0.47 -4.88 -8.68
C SER A 174 1.05 -5.31 -10.03
N GLY A 175 2.25 -5.91 -10.04
CA GLY A 175 3.01 -6.27 -11.25
C GLY A 175 3.73 -5.10 -11.92
N ILE A 176 3.83 -3.95 -11.26
CA ILE A 176 4.35 -2.71 -11.87
C ILE A 176 5.78 -2.86 -12.37
N LEU A 177 6.66 -3.56 -11.63
CA LEU A 177 8.06 -3.76 -12.05
C LEU A 177 8.15 -4.76 -13.20
N ALA A 178 7.39 -5.85 -13.13
CA ALA A 178 7.29 -6.85 -14.20
C ALA A 178 6.80 -6.20 -15.52
N MET A 179 5.74 -5.38 -15.44
CA MET A 179 5.21 -4.66 -16.61
C MET A 179 6.23 -3.66 -17.17
N ALA A 180 6.91 -2.90 -16.31
CA ALA A 180 7.95 -1.98 -16.73
C ALA A 180 9.11 -2.72 -17.45
N ALA A 181 9.54 -3.88 -16.91
CA ALA A 181 10.56 -4.70 -17.54
C ALA A 181 10.09 -5.23 -18.91
N ALA A 182 8.85 -5.71 -19.01
CA ALA A 182 8.27 -6.16 -20.27
C ALA A 182 8.22 -5.04 -21.33
N GLN A 183 7.82 -3.82 -20.94
CA GLN A 183 7.85 -2.66 -21.83
C GLN A 183 9.26 -2.26 -22.28
N ARG A 184 10.29 -2.63 -21.49
CA ARG A 184 11.72 -2.45 -21.87
C ARG A 184 12.28 -3.62 -22.67
N GLY A 185 11.40 -4.50 -23.18
CA GLY A 185 11.76 -5.60 -24.07
C GLY A 185 12.13 -6.90 -23.36
N ALA A 186 12.00 -6.98 -22.03
CA ALA A 186 12.23 -8.23 -21.33
C ALA A 186 11.27 -9.33 -21.81
N SER A 187 11.79 -10.52 -22.03
CA SER A 187 11.01 -11.70 -22.43
C SER A 187 11.83 -12.98 -22.26
N PRO A 188 11.29 -13.99 -21.54
CA PRO A 188 10.07 -13.94 -20.75
C PRO A 188 10.20 -13.12 -19.45
N VAL A 189 9.08 -12.65 -18.92
CA VAL A 189 8.96 -12.05 -17.59
C VAL A 189 8.09 -12.95 -16.73
N ASP A 190 8.62 -13.40 -15.62
CA ASP A 190 7.92 -14.17 -14.61
C ASP A 190 7.71 -13.26 -13.37
N ALA A 191 6.48 -13.11 -12.91
CA ALA A 191 6.08 -12.33 -11.75
C ALA A 191 5.45 -13.26 -10.70
N VAL A 192 5.96 -13.23 -9.47
CA VAL A 192 5.44 -14.13 -8.44
C VAL A 192 5.10 -13.38 -7.17
N ASP A 193 4.01 -13.81 -6.53
CA ASP A 193 3.62 -13.34 -5.21
C ASP A 193 3.06 -14.48 -4.37
N ILE A 194 3.15 -14.37 -3.04
CA ILE A 194 2.53 -15.34 -2.12
C ILE A 194 1.02 -15.13 -2.02
N ASP A 195 0.54 -13.94 -2.37
CA ASP A 195 -0.86 -13.56 -2.33
C ASP A 195 -1.52 -13.80 -3.71
N PRO A 196 -2.52 -14.68 -3.80
CA PRO A 196 -3.26 -14.93 -5.03
C PRO A 196 -3.96 -13.69 -5.58
N ASP A 197 -4.37 -12.74 -4.72
CA ASP A 197 -5.01 -11.50 -5.15
C ASP A 197 -3.99 -10.57 -5.82
N ALA A 198 -2.75 -10.53 -5.35
CA ALA A 198 -1.65 -9.82 -6.01
C ALA A 198 -1.34 -10.44 -7.39
N VAL A 199 -1.32 -11.77 -7.49
CA VAL A 199 -1.16 -12.47 -8.78
C VAL A 199 -2.26 -12.09 -9.75
N LYS A 200 -3.52 -12.08 -9.30
CA LYS A 200 -4.66 -11.67 -10.11
C LYS A 200 -4.53 -10.22 -10.55
N ALA A 201 -4.20 -9.31 -9.64
CA ALA A 201 -4.00 -7.89 -9.95
C ALA A 201 -2.89 -7.69 -10.99
N THR A 202 -1.78 -8.43 -10.87
CA THR A 202 -0.68 -8.42 -11.85
C THR A 202 -1.17 -8.80 -13.25
N LEU A 203 -1.99 -9.85 -13.39
CA LEU A 203 -2.53 -10.29 -14.67
C LEU A 203 -3.49 -9.27 -15.27
N ASP A 204 -4.41 -8.74 -14.47
CA ASP A 204 -5.38 -7.72 -14.89
C ASP A 204 -4.66 -6.43 -15.36
N ASN A 205 -3.66 -5.98 -14.61
CA ASN A 205 -2.85 -4.82 -14.96
C ASN A 205 -2.00 -5.05 -16.21
N ALA A 206 -1.41 -6.24 -16.37
CA ALA A 206 -0.68 -6.61 -17.58
C ALA A 206 -1.57 -6.58 -18.82
N GLN A 207 -2.79 -7.10 -18.71
CA GLN A 207 -3.79 -7.04 -19.77
C GLN A 207 -4.14 -5.59 -20.14
N THR A 208 -4.39 -4.73 -19.15
CA THR A 208 -4.69 -3.30 -19.33
C THR A 208 -3.56 -2.57 -20.07
N ASN A 209 -2.32 -2.94 -19.79
CA ASN A 209 -1.13 -2.35 -20.40
C ASN A 209 -0.70 -3.04 -21.72
N GLY A 210 -1.38 -4.08 -22.16
CA GLY A 210 -1.05 -4.80 -23.38
C GLY A 210 0.33 -5.49 -23.34
N VAL A 211 0.85 -5.80 -22.15
CA VAL A 211 2.13 -6.49 -21.97
C VAL A 211 1.93 -7.98 -21.71
N ARG A 212 2.88 -8.80 -22.15
CA ARG A 212 2.87 -10.25 -21.91
C ARG A 212 3.85 -10.59 -20.80
N LEU A 213 3.35 -11.27 -19.80
CA LEU A 213 4.13 -11.83 -18.69
C LEU A 213 3.44 -13.07 -18.12
N ASN A 214 4.15 -13.86 -17.35
CA ASN A 214 3.56 -14.94 -16.57
C ASN A 214 3.45 -14.47 -15.13
N ALA A 215 2.30 -14.67 -14.48
CA ALA A 215 2.16 -14.41 -13.05
C ALA A 215 1.63 -15.64 -12.32
N GLY A 216 2.10 -15.87 -11.10
CA GLY A 216 1.69 -17.01 -10.30
C GLY A 216 2.30 -17.01 -8.89
N LEU A 217 2.05 -18.09 -8.16
CA LEU A 217 2.65 -18.32 -6.84
C LEU A 217 4.18 -18.56 -6.98
N PRO A 218 4.95 -18.50 -5.88
CA PRO A 218 6.41 -18.60 -5.92
C PRO A 218 7.00 -19.81 -6.64
N ASP A 219 6.27 -20.91 -6.74
CA ASP A 219 6.68 -22.13 -7.47
C ASP A 219 6.73 -21.95 -9.00
N LEU A 220 6.17 -20.88 -9.54
CA LEU A 220 6.33 -20.46 -10.93
C LEU A 220 7.78 -20.01 -11.22
N ALA A 221 8.48 -19.41 -10.26
CA ALA A 221 9.86 -18.99 -10.42
C ALA A 221 10.80 -20.20 -10.54
N ARG A 222 11.25 -20.49 -11.76
CA ARG A 222 12.10 -21.67 -12.04
C ARG A 222 13.35 -21.32 -12.80
N GLY A 223 14.47 -21.94 -12.38
CA GLY A 223 15.75 -21.74 -13.03
C GLY A 223 16.37 -20.36 -12.74
N SER A 224 17.13 -19.83 -13.68
CA SER A 224 17.88 -18.59 -13.51
C SER A 224 17.44 -17.50 -14.48
N TYR A 225 17.67 -16.23 -14.08
CA TYR A 225 17.22 -15.03 -14.76
C TYR A 225 18.37 -14.05 -14.94
N GLN A 226 18.34 -13.28 -16.02
CA GLN A 226 19.29 -12.20 -16.23
C GLN A 226 19.07 -11.05 -15.26
N VAL A 227 17.81 -10.83 -14.84
CA VAL A 227 17.47 -9.84 -13.83
C VAL A 227 16.49 -10.45 -12.84
N VAL A 228 16.78 -10.29 -11.55
CA VAL A 228 15.88 -10.61 -10.44
C VAL A 228 15.59 -9.31 -9.71
N LEU A 229 14.31 -8.95 -9.64
CA LEU A 229 13.78 -7.80 -8.91
C LEU A 229 13.05 -8.30 -7.67
N ALA A 230 13.21 -7.62 -6.54
CA ALA A 230 12.38 -7.86 -5.35
C ALA A 230 12.22 -6.55 -4.59
N ASN A 231 10.99 -6.02 -4.57
CA ASN A 231 10.62 -4.82 -3.81
C ASN A 231 9.67 -5.22 -2.67
N ILE A 232 10.22 -5.85 -1.65
CA ILE A 232 9.53 -6.35 -0.47
C ILE A 232 10.26 -5.89 0.80
N LEU A 233 9.66 -6.10 1.97
CA LEU A 233 10.25 -5.68 3.24
C LEU A 233 11.62 -6.34 3.51
N ALA A 234 12.51 -5.65 4.24
CA ALA A 234 13.86 -6.10 4.54
C ALA A 234 13.94 -7.47 5.24
N THR A 235 13.01 -7.77 6.15
CA THR A 235 13.00 -9.05 6.87
C THR A 235 12.79 -10.26 5.94
N PRO A 236 11.76 -10.30 5.08
CA PRO A 236 11.65 -11.32 4.03
C PRO A 236 12.87 -11.36 3.11
N LEU A 237 13.42 -10.21 2.69
CA LEU A 237 14.62 -10.17 1.82
C LEU A 237 15.80 -10.91 2.44
N LYS A 238 16.04 -10.77 3.75
CA LYS A 238 17.11 -11.49 4.45
C LYS A 238 16.89 -13.01 4.44
N VAL A 239 15.66 -13.44 4.71
CA VAL A 239 15.31 -14.87 4.73
C VAL A 239 15.43 -15.48 3.33
N LEU A 240 15.03 -14.75 2.31
CA LEU A 240 15.01 -15.19 0.92
C LEU A 240 16.36 -15.00 0.20
N ALA A 241 17.41 -14.48 0.86
CA ALA A 241 18.70 -14.21 0.23
C ALA A 241 19.28 -15.41 -0.53
N PRO A 242 19.33 -16.65 0.01
CA PRO A 242 19.83 -17.82 -0.73
C PRO A 242 18.99 -18.09 -1.98
N LEU A 243 17.68 -18.01 -1.88
CA LEU A 243 16.74 -18.29 -2.96
C LEU A 243 16.88 -17.26 -4.08
N LEU A 244 16.78 -15.97 -3.74
CA LEU A 244 16.88 -14.88 -4.73
C LEU A 244 18.23 -14.92 -5.45
N CYS A 245 19.33 -15.11 -4.71
CA CYS A 245 20.65 -15.28 -5.32
C CYS A 245 20.73 -16.53 -6.22
N SER A 246 20.08 -17.65 -5.89
CA SER A 246 20.09 -18.84 -6.74
C SER A 246 19.41 -18.61 -8.09
N HIS A 247 18.44 -17.70 -8.13
CA HIS A 247 17.75 -17.31 -9.36
C HIS A 247 18.56 -16.36 -10.25
N VAL A 248 19.62 -15.73 -9.76
CA VAL A 248 20.47 -14.85 -10.58
C VAL A 248 21.43 -15.70 -11.40
N GLN A 249 21.40 -15.62 -12.72
CA GLN A 249 22.35 -16.32 -13.58
C GLN A 249 23.76 -15.70 -13.54
N ALA A 250 24.74 -16.36 -14.10
CA ALA A 250 26.08 -15.80 -14.31
C ALA A 250 26.00 -14.51 -15.15
N ASN A 251 26.64 -13.43 -14.70
CA ASN A 251 26.55 -12.07 -15.23
C ASN A 251 25.15 -11.43 -15.12
N GLY A 252 24.23 -12.06 -14.40
CA GLY A 252 22.90 -11.52 -14.11
C GLY A 252 22.94 -10.45 -13.01
N ARG A 253 21.81 -9.78 -12.81
CA ARG A 253 21.67 -8.70 -11.84
C ARG A 253 20.57 -9.01 -10.83
N LEU A 254 20.84 -8.66 -9.59
CA LEU A 254 19.88 -8.63 -8.48
C LEU A 254 19.60 -7.19 -8.13
N VAL A 255 18.32 -6.85 -7.95
CA VAL A 255 17.85 -5.52 -7.54
C VAL A 255 16.85 -5.68 -6.42
N LEU A 256 17.14 -5.06 -5.30
CA LEU A 256 16.37 -5.16 -4.06
C LEU A 256 15.91 -3.78 -3.61
N ALA A 257 14.66 -3.67 -3.19
CA ALA A 257 14.09 -2.46 -2.62
C ALA A 257 13.10 -2.81 -1.49
N GLY A 258 12.50 -1.80 -0.86
CA GLY A 258 11.70 -2.01 0.36
C GLY A 258 12.56 -2.01 1.62
N ILE A 259 13.72 -1.36 1.54
CA ILE A 259 14.79 -1.36 2.54
C ILE A 259 14.99 0.07 3.04
N LEU A 260 14.87 0.31 4.34
CA LEU A 260 15.25 1.59 4.93
C LEU A 260 16.79 1.75 4.92
N SER A 261 17.30 2.98 4.75
CA SER A 261 18.75 3.26 4.72
C SER A 261 19.49 2.65 5.92
N ARG A 262 18.87 2.69 7.12
CA ARG A 262 19.42 2.08 8.35
C ARG A 262 19.53 0.56 8.33
N GLN A 263 18.87 -0.13 7.38
CA GLN A 263 18.86 -1.59 7.25
C GLN A 263 19.87 -2.09 6.19
N ALA A 264 20.52 -1.18 5.46
CA ALA A 264 21.40 -1.55 4.34
C ALA A 264 22.54 -2.47 4.77
N GLU A 265 23.25 -2.16 5.86
CA GLU A 265 24.38 -2.97 6.36
C GLU A 265 23.91 -4.37 6.79
N GLU A 266 22.74 -4.48 7.40
CA GLU A 266 22.18 -5.77 7.81
C GLU A 266 21.83 -6.64 6.58
N LEU A 267 21.30 -6.04 5.52
CA LEU A 267 21.07 -6.71 4.25
C LEU A 267 22.38 -7.14 3.59
N GLN A 268 23.39 -6.28 3.55
CA GLN A 268 24.72 -6.62 3.03
C GLN A 268 25.30 -7.83 3.75
N ALA A 269 25.22 -7.88 5.06
CA ALA A 269 25.67 -9.01 5.87
C ALA A 269 24.92 -10.31 5.53
N ALA A 270 23.58 -10.25 5.38
CA ALA A 270 22.75 -11.41 5.05
C ALA A 270 23.05 -11.98 3.65
N TYR A 271 23.40 -11.12 2.69
CA TYR A 271 23.71 -11.54 1.32
C TYR A 271 25.20 -11.91 1.10
N ALA A 272 26.11 -11.53 2.01
CA ALA A 272 27.58 -11.67 1.83
C ALA A 272 28.04 -13.08 1.47
N ALA A 273 27.38 -14.14 1.99
CA ALA A 273 27.70 -15.53 1.68
C ALA A 273 27.29 -15.95 0.26
N HIS A 274 26.47 -15.17 -0.43
CA HIS A 274 25.88 -15.53 -1.72
C HIS A 274 26.26 -14.55 -2.83
N LEU A 275 26.11 -13.25 -2.57
CA LEU A 275 26.35 -12.19 -3.54
C LEU A 275 26.59 -10.86 -2.81
N ARG A 276 27.67 -10.17 -3.15
CA ARG A 276 27.93 -8.84 -2.58
C ARG A 276 26.95 -7.85 -3.19
N ILE A 277 26.10 -7.27 -2.35
CA ILE A 277 25.17 -6.22 -2.73
C ILE A 277 25.65 -4.86 -2.25
N ASP A 278 25.45 -3.83 -3.07
CA ASP A 278 25.82 -2.45 -2.75
C ASP A 278 24.59 -1.55 -2.92
N VAL A 279 24.60 -0.38 -2.26
CA VAL A 279 23.55 0.65 -2.44
C VAL A 279 23.74 1.28 -3.83
N LEU A 280 22.67 1.31 -4.62
CA LEU A 280 22.62 1.85 -5.98
C LEU A 280 21.94 3.21 -6.06
N ASP A 281 20.96 3.47 -5.21
CA ASP A 281 20.18 4.72 -5.16
C ASP A 281 19.58 4.88 -3.75
N GLU A 282 19.28 6.14 -3.38
CA GLU A 282 18.65 6.47 -2.10
C GLU A 282 17.63 7.59 -2.30
N GLU A 283 16.45 7.44 -1.70
CA GLU A 283 15.36 8.41 -1.77
C GLU A 283 14.50 8.35 -0.51
N ASP A 284 14.29 9.49 0.16
CA ASP A 284 13.42 9.65 1.32
C ASP A 284 13.68 8.62 2.45
N GLY A 285 14.97 8.32 2.72
CA GLY A 285 15.38 7.36 3.75
C GLY A 285 15.21 5.89 3.36
N TRP A 286 14.92 5.59 2.08
CA TRP A 286 14.87 4.26 1.50
C TRP A 286 16.02 4.06 0.53
N VAL A 287 16.48 2.83 0.40
CA VAL A 287 17.57 2.49 -0.53
C VAL A 287 17.14 1.45 -1.56
N LEU A 288 17.70 1.59 -2.75
CA LEU A 288 17.79 0.55 -3.76
C LEU A 288 19.15 -0.13 -3.63
N MET A 289 19.15 -1.43 -3.46
CA MET A 289 20.38 -2.21 -3.41
C MET A 289 20.47 -3.17 -4.58
N GLY A 290 21.67 -3.57 -4.93
CA GLY A 290 21.81 -4.55 -6.00
C GLY A 290 23.22 -5.08 -6.17
N ALA A 291 23.31 -6.08 -7.04
CA ALA A 291 24.56 -6.74 -7.38
C ALA A 291 24.56 -7.21 -8.83
N GLN A 292 25.75 -7.48 -9.33
CA GLN A 292 25.99 -8.31 -10.52
C GLN A 292 26.71 -9.58 -10.09
N ARG A 293 26.19 -10.72 -10.54
CA ARG A 293 26.77 -12.04 -10.26
C ARG A 293 27.93 -12.34 -11.19
#